data_7dcd6c2054c516011813bcb3c8612916
#
_entry.id   7dcd6c2054c516011813bcb3c8612916
#
_cell.length_a   1.000
_cell.length_b   1.000
_cell.length_c   1.000
_cell.angle_alpha   90.00
_cell.angle_beta   90.00
_cell.angle_gamma   90.00
#
_symmetry.space_group_name_H-M   'P 1'
#
loop_
_entity.id
_entity.type
_entity.pdbx_description
1 polymer ?
#
loop_
_entity_poly.entity_id
_entity_poly.type
_entity_poly.pdbx_seq_one_letter_code
_entity_poly.pdbx_strand_id
1 'polypeptide(L)'
;LSLFPVAYSLLSKQALLSHIKDNYDVHEPLTLKYFLRGMNDTYILETGSCKYMFRVYRADRRNKSEIAFELDLLNYLNQNDVCVSIPITKIDGTLINEFFVTEGVKYGVMFSYAEGNERPIRTVEDSFLFGKSVALIHKVTDNFSSKHVRGNLNFDHLIENPLNIIKLHMDHRQEDFNCIYEIIIKLKEQLVMKIEEGLDWGVCHGDLHGNTNVAFTDNGKLTHYDFDISGYGWRSYDIAEFRLAREIHSRHNKDEVERLWEAFLNGYREVRDLSENDVQVVSIFVALRQLWLFGLCFSESELIGGADFGDRFIDSKMEYFRKLIY
;
A
#
# COMPACT_ATOMS: atom_id res chain seq x y z
N LEU A 1 -4.32 36.51 20.28
CA LEU A 1 -5.14 35.33 19.98
C LEU A 1 -4.20 34.18 19.67
N SER A 2 -4.09 33.18 20.56
CA SER A 2 -3.41 31.93 20.27
C SER A 2 -4.27 31.14 19.28
N LEU A 3 -3.70 30.74 18.13
CA LEU A 3 -4.35 29.83 17.21
C LEU A 3 -4.49 28.46 17.90
N PHE A 4 -5.70 27.91 17.91
CA PHE A 4 -5.90 26.56 18.39
C PHE A 4 -5.24 25.58 17.40
N PRO A 5 -4.43 24.61 17.85
CA PRO A 5 -3.78 23.68 16.95
C PRO A 5 -4.81 22.78 16.26
N VAL A 6 -4.59 22.53 14.98
CA VAL A 6 -5.44 21.67 14.15
C VAL A 6 -4.64 20.41 13.83
N ALA A 7 -5.18 19.24 14.16
CA ALA A 7 -4.52 17.97 13.86
C ALA A 7 -4.59 17.62 12.37
N TYR A 8 -5.64 18.10 11.69
CA TYR A 8 -5.89 17.79 10.28
C TYR A 8 -6.77 18.85 9.62
N SER A 9 -6.38 19.30 8.45
CA SER A 9 -7.18 20.20 7.59
C SER A 9 -7.40 19.61 6.20
N LEU A 10 -8.60 19.79 5.65
CA LEU A 10 -8.93 19.47 4.28
C LEU A 10 -8.72 20.72 3.41
N LEU A 11 -8.00 20.59 2.29
CA LEU A 11 -7.81 21.70 1.37
C LEU A 11 -9.15 22.12 0.74
N SER A 12 -9.36 23.44 0.62
CA SER A 12 -10.51 23.96 -0.10
C SER A 12 -10.53 23.46 -1.54
N LYS A 13 -11.62 22.80 -1.93
CA LYS A 13 -11.79 22.28 -3.29
C LYS A 13 -11.70 23.39 -4.34
N GLN A 14 -12.23 24.56 -4.07
CA GLN A 14 -12.16 25.70 -5.00
C GLN A 14 -10.74 26.24 -5.13
N ALA A 15 -10.01 26.40 -4.03
CA ALA A 15 -8.63 26.82 -4.04
C ALA A 15 -7.72 25.80 -4.77
N LEU A 16 -7.96 24.50 -4.50
CA LEU A 16 -7.21 23.43 -5.16
C LEU A 16 -7.49 23.39 -6.66
N LEU A 17 -8.74 23.57 -7.09
CA LEU A 17 -9.08 23.63 -8.52
C LEU A 17 -8.42 24.83 -9.21
N SER A 18 -8.42 26.01 -8.58
CA SER A 18 -7.69 27.17 -9.10
C SER A 18 -6.21 26.89 -9.21
N HIS A 19 -5.62 26.34 -8.16
CA HIS A 19 -4.19 25.96 -8.18
C HIS A 19 -3.86 24.97 -9.30
N ILE A 20 -4.72 23.98 -9.54
CA ILE A 20 -4.53 23.01 -10.63
C ILE A 20 -4.57 23.71 -12.00
N LYS A 21 -5.52 24.62 -12.24
CA LYS A 21 -5.61 25.39 -13.48
C LYS A 21 -4.36 26.23 -13.75
N ASP A 22 -3.78 26.79 -12.71
CA ASP A 22 -2.61 27.66 -12.83
C ASP A 22 -1.29 26.88 -13.02
N ASN A 23 -1.26 25.60 -12.64
CA ASN A 23 -0.02 24.82 -12.58
C ASN A 23 0.04 23.63 -13.53
N TYR A 24 -1.06 23.21 -14.15
CA TYR A 24 -1.10 22.06 -15.03
C TYR A 24 -1.72 22.42 -16.39
N ASP A 25 -1.24 21.78 -17.44
CA ASP A 25 -1.82 21.89 -18.78
C ASP A 25 -3.10 21.04 -18.87
N VAL A 26 -4.19 21.57 -18.33
CA VAL A 26 -5.52 20.95 -18.30
C VAL A 26 -6.56 21.90 -18.88
N HIS A 27 -7.48 21.37 -19.69
CA HIS A 27 -8.45 22.18 -20.43
C HIS A 27 -9.87 22.04 -19.88
N GLU A 28 -10.61 23.14 -19.92
CA GLU A 28 -12.04 23.21 -19.55
C GLU A 28 -12.91 22.29 -20.46
N PRO A 29 -14.02 21.75 -19.94
CA PRO A 29 -14.57 21.98 -18.61
C PRO A 29 -13.82 21.16 -17.55
N LEU A 30 -13.60 21.75 -16.36
CA LEU A 30 -12.93 21.09 -15.24
C LEU A 30 -13.87 20.91 -14.07
N THR A 31 -13.90 19.70 -13.54
CA THR A 31 -14.63 19.38 -12.30
C THR A 31 -13.70 18.63 -11.35
N LEU A 32 -13.53 19.18 -10.12
CA LEU A 32 -12.78 18.52 -9.06
C LEU A 32 -13.76 17.94 -8.04
N LYS A 33 -13.67 16.64 -7.77
CA LYS A 33 -14.48 15.94 -6.78
C LYS A 33 -13.59 15.36 -5.69
N TYR A 34 -13.93 15.56 -4.44
CA TYR A 34 -13.32 14.81 -3.35
C TYR A 34 -13.76 13.35 -3.47
N PHE A 35 -12.80 12.45 -3.55
CA PHE A 35 -13.07 11.04 -3.82
C PHE A 35 -13.01 10.19 -2.56
N LEU A 36 -11.87 10.22 -1.88
CA LEU A 36 -11.61 9.34 -0.74
C LEU A 36 -10.70 10.03 0.26
N ARG A 37 -11.02 9.82 1.54
CA ARG A 37 -10.10 9.98 2.65
C ARG A 37 -9.62 8.60 3.07
N GLY A 38 -8.37 8.30 2.75
CA GLY A 38 -7.65 7.15 3.27
C GLY A 38 -6.49 7.62 4.12
N MET A 39 -5.32 7.06 3.89
CA MET A 39 -4.07 7.57 4.44
C MET A 39 -3.70 8.96 3.89
N ASN A 40 -4.24 9.31 2.72
CA ASN A 40 -4.11 10.61 2.06
C ASN A 40 -5.48 11.09 1.59
N ASP A 41 -5.61 12.40 1.28
CA ASP A 41 -6.79 12.92 0.62
C ASP A 41 -6.66 12.73 -0.89
N THR A 42 -7.66 12.15 -1.50
CA THR A 42 -7.67 11.90 -2.94
C THR A 42 -8.86 12.61 -3.60
N TYR A 43 -8.57 13.26 -4.72
CA TYR A 43 -9.56 13.94 -5.54
C TYR A 43 -9.53 13.39 -6.96
N ILE A 44 -10.69 13.36 -7.62
CA ILE A 44 -10.80 13.10 -9.07
C ILE A 44 -10.95 14.44 -9.76
N LEU A 45 -10.05 14.74 -10.70
CA LEU A 45 -10.19 15.81 -11.66
C LEU A 45 -10.73 15.23 -12.97
N GLU A 46 -11.89 15.72 -13.39
CA GLU A 46 -12.49 15.38 -14.68
C GLU A 46 -12.37 16.58 -15.62
N THR A 47 -11.88 16.34 -16.83
CA THR A 47 -11.84 17.29 -17.93
C THR A 47 -12.84 16.88 -19.01
N GLY A 48 -12.93 17.59 -20.11
CA GLY A 48 -13.80 17.19 -21.22
C GLY A 48 -13.43 15.86 -21.87
N SER A 49 -12.18 15.38 -21.73
CA SER A 49 -11.67 14.20 -22.42
C SER A 49 -10.94 13.21 -21.52
N CYS A 50 -10.44 13.64 -20.36
CA CYS A 50 -9.56 12.84 -19.49
C CYS A 50 -10.00 12.92 -18.03
N LYS A 51 -9.50 11.94 -17.23
CA LYS A 51 -9.57 11.98 -15.79
C LYS A 51 -8.17 11.90 -15.21
N TYR A 52 -8.00 12.51 -14.04
CA TYR A 52 -6.78 12.46 -13.24
C TYR A 52 -7.11 12.23 -11.80
N MET A 53 -6.17 11.65 -11.05
CA MET A 53 -6.23 11.56 -9.60
C MET A 53 -5.29 12.62 -9.01
N PHE A 54 -5.78 13.43 -8.08
CA PHE A 54 -4.95 14.37 -7.35
C PHE A 54 -4.87 13.92 -5.88
N ARG A 55 -3.69 13.49 -5.46
CA ARG A 55 -3.42 13.06 -4.09
C ARG A 55 -2.79 14.18 -3.30
N VAL A 56 -3.33 14.45 -2.11
CA VAL A 56 -2.75 15.35 -1.12
C VAL A 56 -2.28 14.52 0.06
N TYR A 57 -0.97 14.46 0.26
CA TYR A 57 -0.36 13.75 1.38
C TYR A 57 -0.60 14.51 2.68
N ARG A 58 -0.81 13.80 3.78
CA ARG A 58 -0.90 14.41 5.12
C ARG A 58 0.46 15.03 5.50
N ALA A 59 0.41 16.12 6.28
CA ALA A 59 1.60 16.89 6.66
C ALA A 59 2.64 16.06 7.44
N ASP A 60 2.20 15.09 8.23
CA ASP A 60 3.01 14.28 9.15
C ASP A 60 3.43 12.92 8.59
N ARG A 61 2.92 12.55 7.40
CA ARG A 61 3.05 11.17 6.90
C ARG A 61 4.26 10.93 6.01
N ARG A 62 4.51 11.82 5.07
CA ARG A 62 5.59 11.69 4.10
C ARG A 62 6.35 13.00 3.93
N ASN A 63 7.65 12.93 3.92
CA ASN A 63 8.47 14.05 3.53
C ASN A 63 8.64 14.10 1.99
N LYS A 64 9.16 15.21 1.49
CA LYS A 64 9.32 15.44 0.05
C LYS A 64 10.22 14.40 -0.64
N SER A 65 11.26 13.90 0.06
CA SER A 65 12.17 12.88 -0.48
C SER A 65 11.46 11.53 -0.63
N GLU A 66 10.65 11.14 0.33
CA GLU A 66 9.87 9.90 0.26
C GLU A 66 8.85 9.91 -0.87
N ILE A 67 8.20 11.06 -1.09
CA ILE A 67 7.28 11.24 -2.23
C ILE A 67 8.07 11.20 -3.54
N ALA A 68 9.20 11.88 -3.63
CA ALA A 68 10.01 11.87 -4.85
C ALA A 68 10.53 10.47 -5.20
N PHE A 69 10.83 9.62 -4.21
CA PHE A 69 11.14 8.19 -4.44
C PHE A 69 9.98 7.46 -5.13
N GLU A 70 8.74 7.62 -4.63
CA GLU A 70 7.55 7.03 -5.27
C GLU A 70 7.39 7.49 -6.71
N LEU A 71 7.60 8.78 -6.98
CA LEU A 71 7.46 9.33 -8.32
C LEU A 71 8.56 8.84 -9.27
N ASP A 72 9.81 8.72 -8.78
CA ASP A 72 10.91 8.11 -9.55
C ASP A 72 10.58 6.65 -9.90
N LEU A 73 10.03 5.88 -8.94
CA LEU A 73 9.64 4.49 -9.14
C LEU A 73 8.54 4.37 -10.20
N LEU A 74 7.49 5.17 -10.12
CA LEU A 74 6.39 5.14 -11.08
C LEU A 74 6.85 5.51 -12.49
N ASN A 75 7.69 6.54 -12.62
CA ASN A 75 8.28 6.93 -13.90
C ASN A 75 9.17 5.81 -14.46
N TYR A 76 9.99 5.18 -13.62
CA TYR A 76 10.85 4.06 -14.03
C TYR A 76 10.03 2.85 -14.50
N LEU A 77 8.99 2.47 -13.76
CA LEU A 77 8.09 1.39 -14.14
C LEU A 77 7.43 1.67 -15.50
N ASN A 78 6.90 2.87 -15.69
CA ASN A 78 6.27 3.26 -16.96
C ASN A 78 7.26 3.27 -18.14
N GLN A 79 8.49 3.73 -17.94
CA GLN A 79 9.55 3.71 -18.97
C GLN A 79 9.98 2.30 -19.36
N ASN A 80 9.68 1.30 -18.53
CA ASN A 80 9.95 -0.12 -18.77
C ASN A 80 8.66 -0.92 -19.04
N ASP A 81 7.65 -0.28 -19.62
CA ASP A 81 6.40 -0.88 -20.10
C ASP A 81 5.53 -1.55 -19.00
N VAL A 82 5.72 -1.18 -17.74
CA VAL A 82 4.81 -1.59 -16.66
C VAL A 82 3.64 -0.61 -16.58
N CYS A 83 2.42 -1.10 -16.68
CA CYS A 83 1.23 -0.26 -16.60
C CYS A 83 0.98 0.20 -15.15
N VAL A 84 1.27 1.47 -14.90
CA VAL A 84 1.04 2.14 -13.61
C VAL A 84 0.37 3.50 -13.80
N SER A 85 -0.26 4.00 -12.75
CA SER A 85 -0.71 5.40 -12.70
C SER A 85 0.51 6.30 -12.57
N ILE A 86 0.79 7.11 -13.59
CA ILE A 86 2.01 7.93 -13.67
C ILE A 86 1.81 9.34 -13.12
N PRO A 87 2.82 9.95 -12.50
CA PRO A 87 2.75 11.34 -12.08
C PRO A 87 2.71 12.28 -13.30
N ILE A 88 1.88 13.31 -13.22
CA ILE A 88 1.71 14.32 -14.27
C ILE A 88 2.58 15.54 -13.93
N THR A 89 3.41 15.92 -14.89
CA THR A 89 4.32 17.06 -14.75
C THR A 89 3.55 18.38 -14.77
N LYS A 90 3.90 19.30 -13.87
CA LYS A 90 3.41 20.67 -13.88
C LYS A 90 4.02 21.49 -15.04
N ILE A 91 3.44 22.65 -15.34
CA ILE A 91 3.93 23.59 -16.36
C ILE A 91 5.39 24.02 -16.08
N ASP A 92 5.78 24.11 -14.80
CA ASP A 92 7.14 24.46 -14.39
C ASP A 92 8.16 23.29 -14.47
N GLY A 93 7.73 22.12 -14.93
CA GLY A 93 8.55 20.91 -15.06
C GLY A 93 8.70 20.11 -13.77
N THR A 94 8.12 20.52 -12.65
CA THR A 94 8.15 19.78 -11.39
C THR A 94 6.93 18.89 -11.23
N LEU A 95 6.94 17.98 -10.24
CA LEU A 95 5.85 17.03 -9.99
C LEU A 95 5.09 17.32 -8.70
N ILE A 96 5.77 17.86 -7.69
CA ILE A 96 5.25 18.00 -6.32
C ILE A 96 4.78 19.41 -6.09
N ASN A 97 3.55 19.55 -5.60
CA ASN A 97 3.01 20.81 -5.06
C ASN A 97 3.24 20.86 -3.55
N GLU A 98 3.40 22.08 -3.01
CA GLU A 98 3.53 22.35 -1.59
C GLU A 98 2.38 23.24 -1.13
N PHE A 99 1.68 22.82 -0.09
CA PHE A 99 0.57 23.56 0.51
C PHE A 99 0.88 23.84 1.97
N PHE A 100 1.01 25.11 2.32
CA PHE A 100 1.23 25.53 3.70
C PHE A 100 -0.11 25.60 4.42
N VAL A 101 -0.26 24.76 5.43
CA VAL A 101 -1.48 24.64 6.25
C VAL A 101 -1.14 24.82 7.73
N THR A 102 -2.15 24.87 8.58
CA THR A 102 -1.95 25.11 10.03
C THR A 102 -1.13 24.03 10.73
N GLU A 103 -1.24 22.78 10.29
CA GLU A 103 -0.52 21.63 10.84
C GLU A 103 0.84 21.37 10.17
N GLY A 104 1.25 22.20 9.20
CA GLY A 104 2.56 22.05 8.54
C GLY A 104 2.51 22.17 7.02
N VAL A 105 3.31 21.40 6.31
CA VAL A 105 3.33 21.38 4.85
C VAL A 105 2.67 20.10 4.35
N LYS A 106 1.63 20.25 3.53
CA LYS A 106 1.08 19.15 2.74
C LYS A 106 1.68 19.16 1.35
N TYR A 107 1.94 17.98 0.83
CA TYR A 107 2.38 17.82 -0.55
C TYR A 107 1.21 17.32 -1.40
N GLY A 108 1.19 17.71 -2.69
CA GLY A 108 0.18 17.25 -3.62
C GLY A 108 0.80 16.80 -4.93
N VAL A 109 0.27 15.73 -5.52
CA VAL A 109 0.72 15.21 -6.80
C VAL A 109 -0.50 14.82 -7.65
N MET A 110 -0.45 15.16 -8.92
CA MET A 110 -1.42 14.70 -9.91
C MET A 110 -0.91 13.43 -10.57
N PHE A 111 -1.79 12.44 -10.71
CA PHE A 111 -1.52 11.17 -11.38
C PHE A 111 -2.49 10.94 -12.53
N SER A 112 -2.08 10.17 -13.53
CA SER A 112 -3.00 9.66 -14.54
C SER A 112 -4.06 8.76 -13.89
N TYR A 113 -5.27 8.80 -14.44
CA TYR A 113 -6.33 7.90 -14.01
C TYR A 113 -6.07 6.48 -14.54
N ALA A 114 -6.16 5.47 -13.67
CA ALA A 114 -6.06 4.08 -14.07
C ALA A 114 -7.40 3.65 -14.71
N GLU A 115 -7.37 3.43 -16.01
CA GLU A 115 -8.55 3.00 -16.76
C GLU A 115 -8.98 1.59 -16.37
N GLY A 116 -10.29 1.35 -16.32
CA GLY A 116 -10.90 0.07 -15.93
C GLY A 116 -11.62 0.15 -14.59
N ASN A 117 -11.85 -1.00 -13.99
CA ASN A 117 -12.57 -1.13 -12.74
C ASN A 117 -11.75 -1.89 -11.69
N GLU A 118 -11.81 -1.42 -10.47
CA GLU A 118 -11.43 -2.24 -9.31
C GLU A 118 -12.43 -3.38 -9.15
N ARG A 119 -11.92 -4.58 -8.98
CA ARG A 119 -12.77 -5.75 -8.69
C ARG A 119 -11.96 -6.79 -7.92
N PRO A 120 -12.61 -7.50 -6.98
CA PRO A 120 -11.96 -8.61 -6.30
C PRO A 120 -11.57 -9.71 -7.29
N ILE A 121 -10.34 -10.21 -7.19
CA ILE A 121 -9.88 -11.35 -7.97
C ILE A 121 -10.59 -12.62 -7.47
N ARG A 122 -11.41 -13.23 -8.33
CA ARG A 122 -12.20 -14.44 -8.06
C ARG A 122 -12.05 -15.53 -9.11
N THR A 123 -11.38 -15.23 -10.22
CA THR A 123 -11.14 -16.19 -11.29
C THR A 123 -9.68 -16.60 -11.33
N VAL A 124 -9.41 -17.82 -11.81
CA VAL A 124 -8.07 -18.35 -12.07
C VAL A 124 -7.32 -17.46 -13.05
N GLU A 125 -8.02 -16.98 -14.08
CA GLU A 125 -7.45 -16.12 -15.11
C GLU A 125 -6.99 -14.77 -14.54
N ASP A 126 -7.85 -14.08 -13.78
CA ASP A 126 -7.47 -12.80 -13.14
C ASP A 126 -6.31 -13.00 -12.16
N SER A 127 -6.33 -14.10 -11.40
CA SER A 127 -5.27 -14.43 -10.46
C SER A 127 -3.92 -14.66 -11.14
N PHE A 128 -3.94 -15.40 -12.25
CA PHE A 128 -2.76 -15.65 -13.08
C PHE A 128 -2.21 -14.34 -13.68
N LEU A 129 -3.09 -13.53 -14.29
CA LEU A 129 -2.71 -12.23 -14.86
C LEU A 129 -2.14 -11.29 -13.79
N PHE A 130 -2.74 -11.27 -12.61
CA PHE A 130 -2.24 -10.47 -11.50
C PHE A 130 -0.85 -10.97 -11.03
N GLY A 131 -0.65 -12.26 -10.90
CA GLY A 131 0.67 -12.85 -10.59
C GLY A 131 1.75 -12.44 -11.60
N LYS A 132 1.42 -12.47 -12.90
CA LYS A 132 2.34 -11.99 -13.96
C LYS A 132 2.66 -10.50 -13.79
N SER A 133 1.67 -9.68 -13.49
CA SER A 133 1.87 -8.24 -13.36
C SER A 133 2.70 -7.87 -12.13
N VAL A 134 2.51 -8.57 -11.01
CA VAL A 134 3.34 -8.41 -9.80
C VAL A 134 4.79 -8.83 -10.08
N ALA A 135 4.98 -9.99 -10.73
CA ALA A 135 6.31 -10.45 -11.11
C ALA A 135 7.03 -9.49 -12.08
N LEU A 136 6.29 -8.83 -12.98
CA LEU A 136 6.84 -7.82 -13.88
C LEU A 136 7.32 -6.58 -13.12
N ILE A 137 6.55 -6.09 -12.14
CA ILE A 137 6.99 -5.02 -11.25
C ILE A 137 8.29 -5.41 -10.56
N HIS A 138 8.35 -6.58 -9.94
CA HIS A 138 9.53 -7.06 -9.24
C HIS A 138 10.74 -7.22 -10.17
N LYS A 139 10.56 -7.78 -11.36
CA LYS A 139 11.62 -7.97 -12.35
C LYS A 139 12.19 -6.66 -12.86
N VAL A 140 11.33 -5.73 -13.22
CA VAL A 140 11.74 -4.41 -13.73
C VAL A 140 12.50 -3.63 -12.66
N THR A 141 12.05 -3.71 -11.40
CA THR A 141 12.67 -2.99 -10.30
C THR A 141 13.97 -3.60 -9.76
N ASP A 142 14.48 -4.71 -10.30
CA ASP A 142 15.80 -5.22 -9.96
C ASP A 142 16.93 -4.21 -10.22
N ASN A 143 16.75 -3.37 -11.23
CA ASN A 143 17.72 -2.33 -11.63
C ASN A 143 17.26 -0.92 -11.25
N PHE A 144 16.20 -0.78 -10.47
CA PHE A 144 15.73 0.53 -10.02
C PHE A 144 16.65 1.11 -8.96
N SER A 145 16.94 2.38 -9.10
CA SER A 145 17.58 3.18 -8.05
C SER A 145 17.04 4.60 -8.08
N SER A 146 16.93 5.21 -6.93
CA SER A 146 16.57 6.63 -6.77
C SER A 146 17.61 7.33 -5.91
N LYS A 147 17.86 8.60 -6.19
CA LYS A 147 18.66 9.48 -5.32
C LYS A 147 17.92 9.90 -4.07
N HIS A 148 16.61 9.66 -4.04
CA HIS A 148 15.73 9.97 -2.93
C HIS A 148 15.66 8.80 -1.96
N VAL A 149 15.49 9.11 -0.68
CA VAL A 149 15.49 8.13 0.40
C VAL A 149 14.06 7.86 0.85
N ARG A 150 13.75 6.58 1.03
CA ARG A 150 12.51 6.10 1.58
C ARG A 150 12.78 4.98 2.59
N GLY A 151 11.94 4.88 3.62
CA GLY A 151 12.04 3.81 4.62
C GLY A 151 11.85 2.43 3.99
N ASN A 152 12.58 1.45 4.50
CA ASN A 152 12.49 0.06 4.07
C ASN A 152 11.29 -0.65 4.72
N LEU A 153 10.74 -1.64 4.02
CA LEU A 153 9.74 -2.58 4.56
C LEU A 153 10.48 -3.73 5.27
N ASN A 154 11.24 -3.36 6.31
CA ASN A 154 12.08 -4.24 7.11
C ASN A 154 11.41 -4.61 8.44
N PHE A 155 12.17 -5.19 9.38
CA PHE A 155 11.66 -5.55 10.71
C PHE A 155 11.13 -4.36 11.50
N ASP A 156 11.75 -3.18 11.38
CA ASP A 156 11.25 -1.99 12.06
C ASP A 156 9.85 -1.65 11.58
N HIS A 157 9.63 -1.68 10.26
CA HIS A 157 8.33 -1.38 9.65
C HIS A 157 7.29 -2.48 9.94
N LEU A 158 7.67 -3.75 9.82
CA LEU A 158 6.72 -4.87 9.86
C LEU A 158 6.45 -5.40 11.27
N ILE A 159 7.37 -5.17 12.22
CA ILE A 159 7.33 -5.77 13.56
C ILE A 159 7.44 -4.71 14.66
N GLU A 160 8.57 -3.99 14.73
CA GLU A 160 8.88 -3.17 15.90
C GLU A 160 7.91 -2.01 16.08
N ASN A 161 7.68 -1.25 15.00
CA ASN A 161 6.73 -0.12 15.03
C ASN A 161 5.30 -0.58 15.32
N PRO A 162 4.73 -1.60 14.64
CA PRO A 162 3.41 -2.13 14.99
C PRO A 162 3.30 -2.60 16.42
N LEU A 163 4.28 -3.38 16.94
CA LEU A 163 4.26 -3.84 18.33
C LEU A 163 4.26 -2.68 19.32
N ASN A 164 5.05 -1.64 19.07
CA ASN A 164 5.09 -0.46 19.93
C ASN A 164 3.74 0.25 19.97
N ILE A 165 3.08 0.42 18.81
CA ILE A 165 1.75 1.05 18.72
C ILE A 165 0.72 0.18 19.46
N ILE A 166 0.68 -1.12 19.18
CA ILE A 166 -0.27 -2.07 19.79
C ILE A 166 -0.10 -2.07 21.32
N LYS A 167 1.13 -2.08 21.81
CA LYS A 167 1.43 -2.05 23.25
C LYS A 167 0.78 -0.87 23.95
N LEU A 168 0.86 0.34 23.35
CA LEU A 168 0.26 1.55 23.93
C LEU A 168 -1.27 1.49 24.03
N HIS A 169 -1.92 0.73 23.14
CA HIS A 169 -3.38 0.61 23.11
C HIS A 169 -3.90 -0.63 23.86
N MET A 170 -3.01 -1.51 24.33
CA MET A 170 -3.36 -2.73 25.04
C MET A 170 -2.88 -2.74 26.50
N ASP A 171 -2.69 -1.60 27.13
CA ASP A 171 -2.25 -1.51 28.54
C ASP A 171 -3.19 -2.25 29.50
N HIS A 172 -4.48 -2.29 29.23
CA HIS A 172 -5.49 -3.01 30.00
C HIS A 172 -5.58 -4.51 29.64
N ARG A 173 -4.77 -5.00 28.67
CA ARG A 173 -4.79 -6.39 28.14
C ARG A 173 -3.37 -6.94 27.98
N GLN A 174 -2.57 -6.83 29.02
CA GLN A 174 -1.15 -7.20 29.01
C GLN A 174 -0.89 -8.68 28.64
N GLU A 175 -1.74 -9.60 29.09
CA GLU A 175 -1.62 -11.04 28.77
C GLU A 175 -1.80 -11.29 27.26
N ASP A 176 -2.76 -10.62 26.65
CA ASP A 176 -2.99 -10.71 25.20
C ASP A 176 -1.83 -10.11 24.40
N PHE A 177 -1.33 -8.96 24.84
CA PHE A 177 -0.15 -8.37 24.22
C PHE A 177 1.08 -9.29 24.31
N ASN A 178 1.34 -9.86 25.48
CA ASN A 178 2.45 -10.79 25.68
C ASN A 178 2.32 -12.02 24.76
N CYS A 179 1.10 -12.55 24.61
CA CYS A 179 0.82 -13.66 23.71
C CYS A 179 1.19 -13.28 22.23
N ILE A 180 0.75 -12.12 21.76
CA ILE A 180 1.11 -11.63 20.41
C ILE A 180 2.63 -11.49 20.29
N TYR A 181 3.26 -10.84 21.26
CA TYR A 181 4.70 -10.59 21.28
C TYR A 181 5.50 -11.90 21.15
N GLU A 182 5.18 -12.93 21.96
CA GLU A 182 5.85 -14.24 21.92
C GLU A 182 5.70 -14.93 20.56
N ILE A 183 4.49 -14.85 19.94
CA ILE A 183 4.24 -15.41 18.62
C ILE A 183 5.11 -14.70 17.57
N ILE A 184 5.10 -13.38 17.58
CA ILE A 184 5.81 -12.57 16.59
C ILE A 184 7.33 -12.75 16.72
N ILE A 185 7.88 -12.84 17.93
CA ILE A 185 9.31 -13.10 18.13
C ILE A 185 9.70 -14.47 17.55
N LYS A 186 8.92 -15.52 17.77
CA LYS A 186 9.16 -16.84 17.17
C LYS A 186 9.13 -16.79 15.63
N LEU A 187 8.15 -16.07 15.06
CA LEU A 187 8.08 -15.89 13.60
C LEU A 187 9.27 -15.09 13.06
N LYS A 188 9.72 -14.06 13.79
CA LYS A 188 10.92 -13.29 13.46
C LYS A 188 12.17 -14.18 13.45
N GLU A 189 12.35 -15.03 14.46
CA GLU A 189 13.48 -15.97 14.52
C GLU A 189 13.49 -16.93 13.33
N GLN A 190 12.33 -17.50 12.95
CA GLN A 190 12.20 -18.34 11.77
C GLN A 190 12.53 -17.56 10.49
N LEU A 191 12.05 -16.33 10.37
CA LEU A 191 12.31 -15.48 9.20
C LEU A 191 13.79 -15.12 9.10
N VAL A 192 14.49 -14.86 10.23
CA VAL A 192 15.95 -14.60 10.23
C VAL A 192 16.71 -15.78 9.64
N MET A 193 16.39 -17.01 10.03
CA MET A 193 17.03 -18.20 9.45
C MET A 193 16.81 -18.29 7.94
N LYS A 194 15.60 -17.98 7.48
CA LYS A 194 15.26 -17.98 6.05
C LYS A 194 15.95 -16.87 5.26
N ILE A 195 16.16 -15.72 5.88
CA ILE A 195 16.95 -14.62 5.28
C ILE A 195 18.41 -15.05 5.08
N GLU A 196 19.00 -15.78 6.02
CA GLU A 196 20.36 -16.33 5.91
C GLU A 196 20.47 -17.38 4.79
N GLU A 197 19.39 -18.12 4.52
CA GLU A 197 19.31 -19.05 3.38
C GLU A 197 19.15 -18.33 2.03
N GLY A 198 18.85 -17.04 2.04
CA GLY A 198 18.64 -16.17 0.88
C GLY A 198 17.16 -15.98 0.54
N LEU A 199 16.66 -14.78 0.78
CA LEU A 199 15.34 -14.31 0.32
C LEU A 199 15.50 -13.18 -0.68
N ASP A 200 14.56 -13.08 -1.62
CA ASP A 200 14.54 -12.03 -2.63
C ASP A 200 14.23 -10.68 -1.98
N TRP A 201 15.22 -9.78 -2.00
CA TRP A 201 15.14 -8.41 -1.50
C TRP A 201 15.15 -7.41 -2.65
N GLY A 202 14.18 -6.52 -2.70
CA GLY A 202 14.09 -5.49 -3.72
C GLY A 202 12.94 -4.53 -3.45
N VAL A 203 12.53 -3.80 -4.47
CA VAL A 203 11.39 -2.90 -4.35
C VAL A 203 10.10 -3.72 -4.22
N CYS A 204 9.31 -3.37 -3.22
CA CYS A 204 7.95 -3.84 -2.99
C CYS A 204 6.96 -2.68 -3.17
N HIS A 205 5.77 -2.98 -3.61
CA HIS A 205 4.65 -2.06 -3.63
C HIS A 205 4.15 -1.78 -2.19
N GLY A 206 4.09 -2.82 -1.37
CA GLY A 206 3.68 -2.76 0.02
C GLY A 206 2.16 -2.82 0.26
N ASP A 207 1.34 -2.94 -0.82
CA ASP A 207 -0.12 -3.07 -0.72
C ASP A 207 -0.75 -3.78 -1.94
N LEU A 208 -0.17 -4.90 -2.36
CA LEU A 208 -0.55 -5.68 -3.54
C LEU A 208 -1.58 -6.79 -3.24
N HIS A 209 -2.69 -6.45 -2.62
CA HIS A 209 -3.71 -7.43 -2.24
C HIS A 209 -4.68 -7.81 -3.37
N GLY A 210 -4.68 -7.10 -4.50
CA GLY A 210 -5.46 -7.44 -5.69
C GLY A 210 -6.98 -7.26 -5.57
N ASN A 211 -7.46 -6.48 -4.60
CA ASN A 211 -8.88 -6.10 -4.48
C ASN A 211 -9.08 -4.63 -4.85
N THR A 212 -8.14 -3.78 -4.47
CA THR A 212 -7.95 -2.40 -4.89
C THR A 212 -6.51 -2.22 -5.33
N ASN A 213 -6.05 -1.01 -5.61
CA ASN A 213 -4.71 -0.66 -6.06
C ASN A 213 -4.34 -1.24 -7.43
N VAL A 214 -5.32 -1.82 -8.14
CA VAL A 214 -5.21 -2.31 -9.50
C VAL A 214 -6.55 -2.16 -10.23
N ALA A 215 -6.52 -1.57 -11.42
CA ALA A 215 -7.68 -1.48 -12.30
C ALA A 215 -7.57 -2.52 -13.43
N PHE A 216 -8.67 -3.22 -13.70
CA PHE A 216 -8.80 -4.21 -14.76
C PHE A 216 -9.66 -3.64 -15.88
N THR A 217 -9.16 -3.66 -17.09
CA THR A 217 -9.96 -3.38 -18.29
C THR A 217 -10.56 -4.66 -18.86
N ASP A 218 -11.60 -4.54 -19.69
CA ASP A 218 -12.26 -5.68 -20.32
C ASP A 218 -11.33 -6.47 -21.27
N ASN A 219 -10.28 -5.85 -21.78
CA ASN A 219 -9.27 -6.50 -22.63
C ASN A 219 -8.10 -7.12 -21.83
N GLY A 220 -8.24 -7.23 -20.51
CA GLY A 220 -7.25 -7.89 -19.64
C GLY A 220 -6.02 -7.06 -19.29
N LYS A 221 -6.00 -5.76 -19.60
CA LYS A 221 -4.93 -4.87 -19.15
C LYS A 221 -5.11 -4.55 -17.67
N LEU A 222 -4.02 -4.65 -16.89
CA LEU A 222 -3.96 -4.26 -15.49
C LEU A 222 -3.13 -2.99 -15.35
N THR A 223 -3.65 -2.02 -14.59
CA THR A 223 -2.90 -0.80 -14.25
C THR A 223 -2.81 -0.69 -12.74
N HIS A 224 -1.59 -0.75 -12.19
CA HIS A 224 -1.34 -0.62 -10.76
C HIS A 224 -1.26 0.85 -10.34
N TYR A 225 -1.66 1.15 -9.11
CA TYR A 225 -1.60 2.48 -8.52
C TYR A 225 -1.51 2.40 -7.00
N ASP A 226 -1.35 3.56 -6.34
CA ASP A 226 -1.19 3.71 -4.89
C ASP A 226 0.09 3.08 -4.32
N PHE A 227 1.24 3.52 -4.85
CA PHE A 227 2.57 3.12 -4.39
C PHE A 227 3.02 3.89 -3.12
N ASP A 228 2.09 4.48 -2.37
CA ASP A 228 2.41 5.28 -1.18
C ASP A 228 3.13 4.48 -0.07
N ILE A 229 2.95 3.16 -0.02
CA ILE A 229 3.65 2.29 0.95
C ILE A 229 4.92 1.67 0.34
N SER A 230 5.16 1.82 -0.97
CA SER A 230 6.31 1.20 -1.64
C SER A 230 7.65 1.51 -0.95
N GLY A 231 8.58 0.60 -1.03
CA GLY A 231 9.93 0.70 -0.49
C GLY A 231 10.73 -0.57 -0.75
N TYR A 232 12.01 -0.59 -0.34
CA TYR A 232 12.77 -1.83 -0.38
C TYR A 232 12.36 -2.76 0.75
N GLY A 233 12.16 -4.05 0.42
CA GLY A 233 11.71 -5.08 1.35
C GLY A 233 11.90 -6.49 0.78
N TRP A 234 11.49 -7.51 1.52
CA TRP A 234 11.41 -8.88 1.01
C TRP A 234 10.20 -9.01 0.09
N ARG A 235 10.42 -9.37 -1.17
CA ARG A 235 9.34 -9.46 -2.17
C ARG A 235 8.27 -10.49 -1.84
N SER A 236 8.61 -11.47 -1.01
CA SER A 236 7.63 -12.40 -0.42
C SER A 236 6.55 -11.69 0.41
N TYR A 237 6.81 -10.47 0.91
CA TYR A 237 5.81 -9.65 1.58
C TYR A 237 4.68 -9.20 0.61
N ASP A 238 5.01 -8.68 -0.56
CA ASP A 238 4.00 -8.35 -1.59
C ASP A 238 3.19 -9.59 -2.02
N ILE A 239 3.86 -10.73 -2.16
CA ILE A 239 3.22 -12.01 -2.49
C ILE A 239 2.26 -12.44 -1.36
N ALA A 240 2.68 -12.24 -0.10
CA ALA A 240 1.87 -12.57 1.07
C ALA A 240 0.59 -11.72 1.17
N GLU A 241 0.59 -10.48 0.69
CA GLU A 241 -0.60 -9.63 0.68
C GLU A 241 -1.71 -10.21 -0.20
N PHE A 242 -1.35 -10.72 -1.38
CA PHE A 242 -2.31 -11.43 -2.23
C PHE A 242 -2.88 -12.65 -1.52
N ARG A 243 -2.02 -13.49 -0.90
CA ARG A 243 -2.44 -14.67 -0.13
C ARG A 243 -3.40 -14.31 0.98
N LEU A 244 -3.05 -13.32 1.82
CA LEU A 244 -3.89 -12.83 2.90
C LEU A 244 -5.25 -12.35 2.41
N ALA A 245 -5.28 -11.61 1.33
CA ALA A 245 -6.54 -11.10 0.77
C ALA A 245 -7.46 -12.24 0.32
N ARG A 246 -6.91 -13.32 -0.25
CA ARG A 246 -7.71 -14.52 -0.61
C ARG A 246 -8.25 -15.21 0.63
N GLU A 247 -7.44 -15.39 1.66
CA GLU A 247 -7.87 -15.99 2.93
C GLU A 247 -8.99 -15.19 3.62
N ILE A 248 -8.95 -13.87 3.57
CA ILE A 248 -9.99 -13.02 4.13
C ILE A 248 -11.30 -13.10 3.31
N HIS A 249 -11.22 -13.01 1.99
CA HIS A 249 -12.40 -12.94 1.13
C HIS A 249 -13.04 -14.29 0.84
N SER A 250 -12.26 -15.37 0.82
CA SER A 250 -12.72 -16.74 0.59
C SER A 250 -12.56 -17.62 1.83
N ARG A 251 -12.55 -17.04 3.01
CA ARG A 251 -12.30 -17.74 4.30
C ARG A 251 -13.13 -18.99 4.58
N HIS A 252 -14.25 -19.14 3.89
CA HIS A 252 -15.14 -20.30 4.01
C HIS A 252 -14.95 -21.33 2.90
N ASN A 253 -14.04 -21.07 1.94
CA ASN A 253 -13.76 -21.94 0.80
C ASN A 253 -12.25 -22.07 0.59
N LYS A 254 -11.64 -22.99 1.31
CA LYS A 254 -10.19 -23.23 1.24
C LYS A 254 -9.75 -23.66 -0.15
N ASP A 255 -10.55 -24.47 -0.84
CA ASP A 255 -10.21 -24.97 -2.19
C ASP A 255 -10.16 -23.80 -3.20
N GLU A 256 -11.01 -22.81 -3.04
CA GLU A 256 -10.95 -21.58 -3.85
C GLU A 256 -9.70 -20.78 -3.56
N VAL A 257 -9.33 -20.62 -2.29
CA VAL A 257 -8.09 -19.93 -1.89
C VAL A 257 -6.88 -20.59 -2.54
N GLU A 258 -6.75 -21.93 -2.43
CA GLU A 258 -5.62 -22.66 -3.00
C GLU A 258 -5.60 -22.57 -4.52
N ARG A 259 -6.74 -22.74 -5.18
CA ARG A 259 -6.84 -22.63 -6.64
C ARG A 259 -6.41 -21.24 -7.15
N LEU A 260 -6.82 -20.17 -6.49
CA LEU A 260 -6.42 -18.80 -6.86
C LEU A 260 -4.94 -18.56 -6.54
N TRP A 261 -4.46 -19.11 -5.43
CA TRP A 261 -3.07 -19.02 -5.03
C TRP A 261 -2.13 -19.72 -6.04
N GLU A 262 -2.45 -20.95 -6.42
CA GLU A 262 -1.69 -21.68 -7.45
C GLU A 262 -1.65 -20.93 -8.78
N ALA A 263 -2.79 -20.36 -9.20
CA ALA A 263 -2.85 -19.56 -10.42
C ALA A 263 -1.96 -18.33 -10.34
N PHE A 264 -1.96 -17.62 -9.20
CA PHE A 264 -1.07 -16.48 -8.95
C PHE A 264 0.41 -16.90 -9.06
N LEU A 265 0.81 -17.97 -8.37
CA LEU A 265 2.19 -18.45 -8.40
C LEU A 265 2.63 -18.86 -9.81
N ASN A 266 1.75 -19.52 -10.55
CA ASN A 266 2.02 -19.92 -11.94
C ASN A 266 2.20 -18.68 -12.83
N GLY A 267 1.34 -17.67 -12.68
CA GLY A 267 1.49 -16.40 -13.39
C GLY A 267 2.78 -15.68 -13.04
N TYR A 268 3.13 -15.63 -11.75
CA TYR A 268 4.37 -15.02 -11.28
C TYR A 268 5.61 -15.69 -11.89
N ARG A 269 5.66 -17.04 -11.84
CA ARG A 269 6.78 -17.86 -12.34
C ARG A 269 6.97 -17.77 -13.85
N GLU A 270 5.96 -17.36 -14.62
CA GLU A 270 6.15 -17.12 -16.07
C GLU A 270 7.05 -15.91 -16.38
N VAL A 271 7.17 -14.98 -15.44
CA VAL A 271 7.88 -13.70 -15.66
C VAL A 271 9.18 -13.64 -14.87
N ARG A 272 9.17 -14.17 -13.63
CA ARG A 272 10.29 -14.13 -12.69
C ARG A 272 10.36 -15.42 -11.90
N ASP A 273 11.58 -15.91 -11.68
CA ASP A 273 11.81 -17.05 -10.80
C ASP A 273 11.36 -16.69 -9.37
N LEU A 274 10.77 -17.67 -8.71
CA LEU A 274 10.36 -17.60 -7.32
C LEU A 274 10.90 -18.84 -6.60
N SER A 275 11.81 -18.61 -5.66
CA SER A 275 12.44 -19.71 -4.92
C SER A 275 11.44 -20.39 -3.98
N GLU A 276 11.67 -21.67 -3.68
CA GLU A 276 10.88 -22.38 -2.67
C GLU A 276 11.03 -21.72 -1.29
N ASN A 277 12.19 -21.12 -0.99
CA ASN A 277 12.43 -20.39 0.24
C ASN A 277 11.51 -19.15 0.35
N ASP A 278 11.36 -18.38 -0.74
CA ASP A 278 10.43 -17.25 -0.81
C ASP A 278 8.97 -17.69 -0.65
N VAL A 279 8.58 -18.84 -1.17
CA VAL A 279 7.22 -19.37 -1.00
C VAL A 279 6.96 -19.84 0.43
N GLN A 280 7.94 -20.52 1.05
CA GLN A 280 7.80 -21.04 2.41
C GLN A 280 7.61 -19.95 3.47
N VAL A 281 8.15 -18.76 3.26
CA VAL A 281 8.01 -17.63 4.21
C VAL A 281 6.74 -16.82 4.03
N VAL A 282 5.93 -17.09 3.01
CA VAL A 282 4.69 -16.34 2.74
C VAL A 282 3.75 -16.35 3.95
N SER A 283 3.59 -17.49 4.63
CA SER A 283 2.75 -17.58 5.83
C SER A 283 3.25 -16.71 6.98
N ILE A 284 4.57 -16.56 7.13
CA ILE A 284 5.16 -15.64 8.11
C ILE A 284 4.81 -14.19 7.74
N PHE A 285 5.00 -13.81 6.48
CA PHE A 285 4.66 -12.45 6.02
C PHE A 285 3.15 -12.16 6.08
N VAL A 286 2.29 -13.15 5.90
CA VAL A 286 0.84 -13.01 6.15
C VAL A 286 0.58 -12.62 7.62
N ALA A 287 1.25 -13.28 8.57
CA ALA A 287 1.11 -12.94 9.98
C ALA A 287 1.68 -11.54 10.29
N LEU A 288 2.83 -11.19 9.72
CA LEU A 288 3.42 -9.85 9.88
C LEU A 288 2.55 -8.75 9.25
N ARG A 289 1.90 -9.02 8.11
CA ARG A 289 0.93 -8.09 7.53
C ARG A 289 -0.29 -7.89 8.43
N GLN A 290 -0.79 -8.96 9.06
CA GLN A 290 -1.88 -8.84 10.04
C GLN A 290 -1.46 -8.03 11.27
N LEU A 291 -0.22 -8.18 11.74
CA LEU A 291 0.33 -7.35 12.82
C LEU A 291 0.41 -5.88 12.40
N TRP A 292 0.94 -5.61 11.21
CA TRP A 292 1.06 -4.26 10.66
C TRP A 292 -0.32 -3.58 10.53
N LEU A 293 -1.32 -4.29 9.98
CA LEU A 293 -2.69 -3.80 9.87
C LEU A 293 -3.31 -3.54 11.25
N PHE A 294 -2.99 -4.36 12.25
CA PHE A 294 -3.45 -4.16 13.62
C PHE A 294 -2.88 -2.85 14.21
N GLY A 295 -1.57 -2.64 14.09
CA GLY A 295 -0.94 -1.38 14.50
C GLY A 295 -1.46 -0.17 13.73
N LEU A 296 -1.67 -0.31 12.41
CA LEU A 296 -2.20 0.74 11.55
C LEU A 296 -3.59 1.21 12.00
N CYS A 297 -4.51 0.30 12.34
CA CYS A 297 -5.83 0.66 12.82
C CYS A 297 -5.76 1.53 14.07
N PHE A 298 -4.86 1.24 14.99
CA PHE A 298 -4.67 2.06 16.18
C PHE A 298 -4.02 3.41 15.87
N SER A 299 -2.97 3.44 15.04
CA SER A 299 -2.31 4.70 14.69
C SER A 299 -3.22 5.68 13.93
N GLU A 300 -4.15 5.16 13.14
CA GLU A 300 -5.10 5.97 12.37
C GLU A 300 -6.39 6.31 13.15
N SER A 301 -6.59 5.72 14.34
CA SER A 301 -7.84 5.82 15.10
C SER A 301 -8.24 7.25 15.46
N GLU A 302 -7.29 8.12 15.71
CA GLU A 302 -7.57 9.54 16.00
C GLU A 302 -8.16 10.30 14.79
N LEU A 303 -7.81 9.89 13.58
CA LEU A 303 -8.23 10.55 12.35
C LEU A 303 -9.51 9.96 11.75
N ILE A 304 -9.67 8.64 11.84
CA ILE A 304 -10.83 7.93 11.27
C ILE A 304 -11.91 7.61 12.30
N GLY A 305 -11.62 7.86 13.58
CA GLY A 305 -12.48 7.51 14.71
C GLY A 305 -12.13 6.15 15.29
N GLY A 306 -11.90 6.11 16.60
CA GLY A 306 -11.43 4.92 17.33
C GLY A 306 -12.54 4.06 17.96
N ALA A 307 -13.83 4.42 17.77
CA ALA A 307 -14.93 3.74 18.44
C ALA A 307 -15.02 2.24 18.11
N ASP A 308 -14.59 1.85 16.90
CA ASP A 308 -14.64 0.46 16.44
C ASP A 308 -13.36 -0.32 16.76
N PHE A 309 -12.32 0.30 17.32
CA PHE A 309 -11.03 -0.32 17.65
C PHE A 309 -10.87 -0.62 19.15
N GLY A 310 -11.98 -0.92 19.83
CA GLY A 310 -12.00 -1.34 21.24
C GLY A 310 -11.80 -2.86 21.40
N ASP A 311 -12.22 -3.39 22.58
CA ASP A 311 -11.99 -4.78 22.97
C ASP A 311 -12.49 -5.82 21.97
N ARG A 312 -13.63 -5.59 21.33
CA ARG A 312 -14.15 -6.51 20.30
C ARG A 312 -13.22 -6.63 19.09
N PHE A 313 -12.60 -5.53 18.71
CA PHE A 313 -11.60 -5.52 17.63
C PHE A 313 -10.36 -6.28 18.06
N ILE A 314 -9.87 -6.04 19.29
CA ILE A 314 -8.74 -6.77 19.88
C ILE A 314 -9.04 -8.26 19.92
N ASP A 315 -10.23 -8.68 20.41
CA ASP A 315 -10.65 -10.07 20.45
C ASP A 315 -10.59 -10.75 19.09
N SER A 316 -11.03 -10.05 18.04
CA SER A 316 -10.98 -10.58 16.67
C SER A 316 -9.54 -10.80 16.18
N LYS A 317 -8.61 -9.91 16.58
CA LYS A 317 -7.19 -10.06 16.27
C LYS A 317 -6.55 -11.18 17.09
N MET A 318 -6.89 -11.28 18.38
CA MET A 318 -6.43 -12.36 19.24
C MET A 318 -6.87 -13.74 18.74
N GLU A 319 -8.10 -13.85 18.22
CA GLU A 319 -8.57 -15.11 17.59
C GLU A 319 -7.66 -15.54 16.44
N TYR A 320 -7.18 -14.58 15.62
CA TYR A 320 -6.23 -14.86 14.54
C TYR A 320 -4.87 -15.31 15.09
N PHE A 321 -4.25 -14.51 15.97
CA PHE A 321 -2.89 -14.78 16.45
C PHE A 321 -2.80 -16.08 17.26
N ARG A 322 -3.80 -16.39 18.08
CA ARG A 322 -3.84 -17.65 18.85
C ARG A 322 -3.87 -18.89 17.97
N LYS A 323 -4.44 -18.81 16.75
CA LYS A 323 -4.44 -19.94 15.79
C LYS A 323 -3.05 -20.23 15.21
N LEU A 324 -2.09 -19.30 15.34
CA LEU A 324 -0.71 -19.50 14.88
C LEU A 324 0.14 -20.31 15.88
N ILE A 325 -0.38 -20.58 17.07
CA ILE A 325 0.31 -21.37 18.11
C ILE A 325 0.17 -22.87 17.84
N TYR A 326 -0.87 -23.28 17.14
CA TYR A 326 -1.24 -24.68 16.85
C TYR A 326 -1.05 -25.01 15.37
#